data_96ff70d9afd74b8c610e4d2afc08b82f
#
_entry.id   96ff70d9afd74b8c610e4d2afc08b82f
#
_cell.length_a   1.000
_cell.length_b   1.000
_cell.length_c   1.000
_cell.angle_alpha   90.00
_cell.angle_beta   90.00
_cell.angle_gamma   90.00
#
_symmetry.space_group_name_H-M   'P 1'
#
loop_
_entity.id
_entity.type
_entity.pdbx_description
1 polymer ?
#
loop_
_entity_poly.entity_id
_entity_poly.type
_entity_poly.pdbx_seq_one_letter_code
_entity_poly.pdbx_strand_id
1 'polypeptide(L)'
;VCGIEKNGSIIAKKIIKELESICDIKIEFMSINLNKKKPLNTVELKSSKNNIKNKSIVLIDDVSNTGKTLIYVIKELIKFKPKKINTAVLVNRDHTLFPIKINFIGLSLSTSIKSHIEVNLGNKDIGAYLT
;
A
#
# COMPACT_ATOMS: atom_id res chain seq x y z
N VAL A 1 2.22 10.16 -1.95
CA VAL A 1 2.21 8.70 -2.08
C VAL A 1 2.53 8.07 -0.73
N CYS A 2 1.75 7.09 -0.32
CA CYS A 2 1.90 6.40 0.97
C CYS A 2 2.24 4.93 0.74
N GLY A 3 3.37 4.47 1.29
CA GLY A 3 3.76 3.06 1.25
C GLY A 3 3.50 2.37 2.58
N ILE A 4 2.82 1.23 2.55
CA ILE A 4 2.53 0.41 3.74
C ILE A 4 3.72 -0.50 4.01
N GLU A 5 4.21 -0.47 5.26
CA GLU A 5 5.33 -1.29 5.72
C GLU A 5 6.60 -1.12 4.84
N LYS A 6 7.51 -2.06 4.94
CA LYS A 6 8.79 -2.00 4.21
C LYS A 6 8.60 -2.16 2.70
N ASN A 7 7.90 -3.21 2.27
CA ASN A 7 7.74 -3.52 0.85
C ASN A 7 6.89 -2.48 0.12
N GLY A 8 5.74 -2.08 0.67
CA GLY A 8 4.92 -1.01 0.11
C GLY A 8 5.69 0.31 0.00
N SER A 9 6.56 0.62 0.97
CA SER A 9 7.42 1.80 0.93
C SER A 9 8.49 1.73 -0.17
N ILE A 10 9.08 0.57 -0.42
CA ILE A 10 10.03 0.37 -1.52
C ILE A 10 9.35 0.56 -2.87
N ILE A 11 8.17 -0.05 -3.06
CA ILE A 11 7.37 0.10 -4.29
C ILE A 11 6.97 1.56 -4.49
N ALA A 12 6.48 2.23 -3.45
CA ALA A 12 6.10 3.63 -3.49
C ALA A 12 7.24 4.54 -3.98
N LYS A 13 8.44 4.36 -3.44
CA LYS A 13 9.63 5.13 -3.86
C LYS A 13 10.03 4.87 -5.31
N LYS A 14 9.93 3.63 -5.78
CA LYS A 14 10.17 3.29 -7.21
C LYS A 14 9.14 3.97 -8.10
N ILE A 15 7.86 3.93 -7.75
CA ILE A 15 6.77 4.57 -8.52
C ILE A 15 6.96 6.10 -8.53
N ILE A 16 7.33 6.73 -7.41
CA ILE A 16 7.61 8.17 -7.35
C ILE A 16 8.72 8.54 -8.33
N LYS A 17 9.84 7.79 -8.32
CA LYS A 17 10.96 8.03 -9.23
C LYS A 17 10.54 7.99 -10.70
N GLU A 18 9.72 7.02 -11.09
CA GLU A 18 9.20 6.93 -12.46
C GLU A 18 8.24 8.09 -12.79
N LEU A 19 7.34 8.44 -11.86
CA LEU A 19 6.42 9.56 -12.07
C LEU A 19 7.14 10.90 -12.20
N GLU A 20 8.16 11.17 -11.38
CA GLU A 20 8.97 12.38 -11.46
C GLU A 20 9.75 12.49 -12.78
N SER A 21 10.03 11.36 -13.45
CA SER A 21 10.68 11.35 -14.76
C SER A 21 9.76 11.73 -15.91
N ILE A 22 8.44 11.63 -15.73
CA ILE A 22 7.44 11.82 -16.81
C ILE A 22 6.48 12.98 -16.56
N CYS A 23 6.46 13.55 -15.37
CA CYS A 23 5.57 14.68 -15.05
C CYS A 23 6.17 15.59 -13.97
N ASP A 24 5.84 16.89 -14.04
CA ASP A 24 6.28 17.92 -13.10
C ASP A 24 5.37 18.07 -11.88
N ILE A 25 4.80 16.96 -11.40
CA ILE A 25 3.92 16.98 -10.22
C ILE A 25 4.79 16.86 -8.97
N LYS A 26 4.58 17.77 -8.01
CA LYS A 26 5.20 17.63 -6.70
C LYS A 26 4.61 16.44 -5.96
N ILE A 27 5.43 15.42 -5.72
CA ILE A 27 5.05 14.18 -5.04
C ILE A 27 5.70 14.14 -3.65
N GLU A 28 4.89 13.95 -2.63
CA GLU A 28 5.37 13.74 -1.26
C GLU A 28 5.25 12.25 -0.90
N PHE A 29 6.25 11.73 -0.21
CA PHE A 29 6.29 10.35 0.27
C PHE A 29 5.96 10.28 1.75
N MET A 30 5.16 9.28 2.12
CA MET A 30 4.88 8.92 3.52
C MET A 30 4.97 7.42 3.71
N SER A 31 5.65 6.98 4.76
CA SER A 31 5.66 5.57 5.19
C SER A 31 4.61 5.34 6.27
N ILE A 32 3.92 4.23 6.17
CA ILE A 32 2.89 3.80 7.12
C ILE A 32 3.31 2.47 7.73
N ASN A 33 3.41 2.43 9.04
CA ASN A 33 3.69 1.20 9.77
C ASN A 33 2.44 0.70 10.49
N LEU A 34 2.30 -0.62 10.56
CA LEU A 34 1.25 -1.28 11.30
C LEU A 34 1.82 -1.92 12.58
N ASN A 35 1.25 -1.61 13.71
CA ASN A 35 1.59 -2.31 14.94
C ASN A 35 0.80 -3.62 15.04
N LYS A 36 1.41 -4.72 14.60
CA LYS A 36 0.80 -6.06 14.60
C LYS A 36 0.60 -6.67 15.98
N LYS A 37 1.19 -6.07 17.03
CA LYS A 37 1.13 -6.59 18.40
C LYS A 37 -0.11 -6.17 19.19
N LYS A 38 -0.88 -5.19 18.71
CA LYS A 38 -2.12 -4.76 19.35
C LYS A 38 -3.33 -5.31 18.60
N PRO A 39 -4.39 -5.80 19.31
CA PRO A 39 -5.55 -6.44 18.68
C PRO A 39 -6.34 -5.54 17.70
N LEU A 40 -6.08 -4.24 17.68
CA LEU A 40 -6.71 -3.26 16.80
C LEU A 40 -5.75 -2.65 15.76
N ASN A 41 -4.62 -3.27 15.47
CA ASN A 41 -3.64 -2.84 14.48
C ASN A 41 -3.48 -1.31 14.45
N THR A 42 -2.75 -0.76 15.41
CA THR A 42 -2.49 0.69 15.45
C THR A 42 -1.68 1.08 14.24
N VAL A 43 -2.20 2.01 13.47
CA VAL A 43 -1.52 2.56 12.29
C VAL A 43 -0.65 3.72 12.73
N GLU A 44 0.65 3.65 12.45
CA GLU A 44 1.59 4.71 12.73
C GLU A 44 1.98 5.43 11.44
N LEU A 45 1.64 6.71 11.35
CA LEU A 45 2.02 7.58 10.23
C LEU A 45 3.35 8.25 10.55
N LYS A 46 4.40 7.94 9.78
CA LYS A 46 5.75 8.48 9.96
C LYS A 46 5.99 9.83 9.29
N SER A 47 4.97 10.67 9.14
CA SER A 47 5.14 12.04 8.70
C SER A 47 4.17 12.98 9.39
N SER A 48 4.37 14.29 9.24
CA SER A 48 3.48 15.26 9.87
C SER A 48 2.04 15.09 9.34
N LYS A 49 1.12 14.87 10.26
CA LYS A 49 -0.31 14.68 10.00
C LYS A 49 -0.94 15.83 9.20
N ASN A 50 -0.31 17.00 9.20
CA ASN A 50 -0.78 18.20 8.48
C ASN A 50 -0.65 18.11 6.95
N ASN A 51 0.13 17.16 6.44
CA ASN A 51 0.38 17.01 5.00
C ASN A 51 -0.69 16.20 4.25
N ILE A 52 -1.73 15.70 4.93
CA ILE A 52 -2.77 14.84 4.33
C ILE A 52 -4.00 15.63 3.91
N LYS A 53 -4.36 16.67 4.66
CA LYS A 53 -5.57 17.46 4.43
C LYS A 53 -5.65 18.00 3.00
N ASN A 54 -6.78 17.76 2.34
CA ASN A 54 -7.07 18.18 0.97
C ASN A 54 -6.12 17.64 -0.12
N LYS A 55 -5.30 16.64 0.19
CA LYS A 55 -4.39 16.02 -0.79
C LYS A 55 -4.97 14.73 -1.38
N SER A 56 -4.61 14.46 -2.63
CA SER A 56 -4.86 13.16 -3.25
C SER A 56 -3.78 12.18 -2.82
N ILE A 57 -4.20 11.03 -2.32
CA ILE A 57 -3.32 9.98 -1.78
C ILE A 57 -3.37 8.77 -2.72
N VAL A 58 -2.21 8.20 -2.99
CA VAL A 58 -2.09 6.84 -3.53
C VAL A 58 -1.48 5.98 -2.42
N LEU A 59 -2.27 5.02 -1.94
CA LEU A 59 -1.87 4.08 -0.90
C LEU A 59 -1.35 2.81 -1.56
N ILE A 60 -0.11 2.43 -1.25
CA ILE A 60 0.60 1.34 -1.92
C ILE A 60 0.95 0.24 -0.93
N ASP A 61 0.62 -0.99 -1.30
CA ASP A 61 1.02 -2.22 -0.60
C ASP A 61 1.64 -3.22 -1.59
N ASP A 62 2.34 -4.23 -1.09
CA ASP A 62 2.92 -5.28 -1.95
C ASP A 62 1.88 -6.32 -2.35
N VAL A 63 1.15 -6.89 -1.40
CA VAL A 63 0.16 -7.94 -1.65
C VAL A 63 -1.16 -7.60 -0.97
N SER A 64 -2.24 -7.57 -1.74
CA SER A 64 -3.60 -7.59 -1.20
C SER A 64 -4.14 -9.01 -1.17
N ASN A 65 -4.51 -9.45 0.01
CA ASN A 65 -5.19 -10.72 0.24
C ASN A 65 -6.66 -10.48 0.59
N THR A 66 -6.97 -10.26 1.85
CA THR A 66 -8.34 -10.03 2.33
C THR A 66 -8.82 -8.59 2.18
N GLY A 67 -7.93 -7.65 1.92
CA GLY A 67 -8.18 -6.20 1.94
C GLY A 67 -8.15 -5.58 3.34
N LYS A 68 -7.92 -6.39 4.38
CA LYS A 68 -7.94 -5.95 5.78
C LYS A 68 -6.92 -4.85 6.08
N THR A 69 -5.69 -5.00 5.63
CA THR A 69 -4.62 -4.00 5.81
C THR A 69 -5.00 -2.66 5.21
N LEU A 70 -5.46 -2.67 3.97
CA LEU A 70 -5.85 -1.44 3.26
C LEU A 70 -6.99 -0.72 3.98
N ILE A 71 -8.03 -1.45 4.43
CA ILE A 71 -9.18 -0.82 5.07
C ILE A 71 -8.83 -0.21 6.44
N TYR A 72 -7.93 -0.85 7.21
CA TYR A 72 -7.44 -0.27 8.47
C TYR A 72 -6.65 1.00 8.25
N VAL A 73 -5.78 1.03 7.25
CA VAL A 73 -5.00 2.22 6.92
C VAL A 73 -5.90 3.35 6.42
N ILE A 74 -6.85 3.05 5.54
CA ILE A 74 -7.82 4.02 5.02
C ILE A 74 -8.65 4.63 6.16
N LYS A 75 -9.10 3.82 7.11
CA LYS A 75 -9.81 4.29 8.31
C LYS A 75 -9.02 5.37 9.06
N GLU A 76 -7.71 5.20 9.19
CA GLU A 76 -6.86 6.20 9.86
C GLU A 76 -6.63 7.43 8.99
N LEU A 77 -6.39 7.24 7.69
CA LEU A 77 -6.15 8.35 6.76
C LEU A 77 -7.36 9.28 6.60
N ILE A 78 -8.57 8.75 6.59
CA ILE A 78 -9.83 9.53 6.44
C ILE A 78 -9.98 10.56 7.56
N LYS A 79 -9.48 10.30 8.76
CA LYS A 79 -9.52 11.25 9.89
C LYS A 79 -8.85 12.58 9.58
N PHE A 80 -7.89 12.61 8.66
CA PHE A 80 -7.16 13.80 8.23
C PHE A 80 -7.77 14.51 7.03
N LYS A 81 -8.97 14.11 6.60
CA LYS A 81 -9.76 14.74 5.51
C LYS A 81 -8.96 14.87 4.20
N PRO A 82 -8.44 13.78 3.63
CA PRO A 82 -7.85 13.80 2.30
C PRO A 82 -8.89 14.18 1.25
N LYS A 83 -8.45 14.70 0.11
CA LYS A 83 -9.32 14.98 -1.03
C LYS A 83 -9.77 13.67 -1.71
N LYS A 84 -8.86 12.71 -1.81
CA LYS A 84 -9.07 11.43 -2.52
C LYS A 84 -8.07 10.40 -2.03
N ILE A 85 -8.48 9.15 -1.97
CA ILE A 85 -7.60 8.00 -1.74
C ILE A 85 -7.78 7.01 -2.89
N ASN A 86 -6.69 6.68 -3.57
CA ASN A 86 -6.60 5.55 -4.48
C ASN A 86 -5.70 4.48 -3.84
N THR A 87 -5.92 3.23 -4.21
CA THR A 87 -5.15 2.09 -3.74
C THR A 87 -4.40 1.44 -4.89
N ALA A 88 -3.18 1.01 -4.62
CA ALA A 88 -2.35 0.29 -5.58
C ALA A 88 -1.66 -0.89 -4.89
N VAL A 89 -1.60 -2.04 -5.56
CA VAL A 89 -0.89 -3.22 -5.07
C VAL A 89 -0.09 -3.87 -6.19
N LEU A 90 1.04 -4.46 -5.84
CA LEU A 90 1.82 -5.23 -6.80
C LEU A 90 1.09 -6.52 -7.18
N VAL A 91 0.58 -7.24 -6.19
CA VAL A 91 -0.15 -8.51 -6.38
C VAL A 91 -1.50 -8.46 -5.68
N ASN A 92 -2.57 -8.78 -6.41
CA ASN A 92 -3.91 -9.01 -5.86
C ASN A 92 -4.27 -10.50 -5.91
N ARG A 93 -4.73 -11.05 -4.79
CA ARG A 93 -5.02 -12.49 -4.66
C ARG A 93 -6.49 -12.88 -4.81
N ASP A 94 -7.37 -12.01 -5.14
CA ASP A 94 -8.82 -12.27 -5.29
C ASP A 94 -9.51 -12.99 -4.09
N HIS A 95 -8.96 -12.83 -2.89
CA HIS A 95 -9.54 -13.37 -1.64
C HIS A 95 -10.14 -12.27 -0.76
N THR A 96 -10.74 -11.27 -1.40
CA THR A 96 -11.27 -10.09 -0.72
C THR A 96 -12.40 -10.45 0.25
N LEU A 97 -12.21 -10.16 1.54
CA LEU A 97 -13.23 -10.30 2.59
C LEU A 97 -13.79 -8.95 3.05
N PHE A 98 -13.06 -7.87 2.82
CA PHE A 98 -13.46 -6.52 3.19
C PHE A 98 -13.79 -5.70 1.94
N PRO A 99 -14.80 -4.80 2.00
CA PRO A 99 -15.27 -4.04 0.84
C PRO A 99 -14.27 -2.92 0.49
N ILE A 100 -13.20 -3.29 -0.17
CA ILE A 100 -12.17 -2.39 -0.66
C ILE A 100 -12.00 -2.52 -2.16
N LYS A 101 -12.00 -1.39 -2.86
CA LYS A 101 -11.64 -1.34 -4.28
C LYS A 101 -10.14 -1.12 -4.40
N ILE A 102 -9.46 -1.92 -5.20
CA ILE A 102 -8.07 -1.69 -5.58
C ILE A 102 -8.09 -1.02 -6.96
N ASN A 103 -7.54 0.19 -7.06
CA ASN A 103 -7.58 0.99 -8.28
C ASN A 103 -6.50 0.58 -9.29
N PHE A 104 -5.32 0.22 -8.80
CA PHE A 104 -4.17 -0.14 -9.62
C PHE A 104 -3.61 -1.47 -9.15
N ILE A 105 -3.53 -2.45 -10.05
CA ILE A 105 -3.08 -3.81 -9.77
C ILE A 105 -1.97 -4.15 -10.75
N GLY A 106 -0.82 -4.58 -10.24
CA GLY A 106 0.27 -5.07 -11.08
C GLY A 106 -0.07 -6.44 -11.66
N LEU A 107 -0.43 -7.40 -10.80
CA LEU A 107 -0.80 -8.76 -11.19
C LEU A 107 -1.93 -9.28 -10.31
N SER A 108 -2.96 -9.86 -10.94
CA SER A 108 -4.00 -10.61 -10.22
C SER A 108 -3.72 -12.10 -10.31
N LEU A 109 -3.79 -12.79 -9.17
CA LEU A 109 -3.59 -14.24 -9.06
C LEU A 109 -4.76 -14.88 -8.32
N SER A 110 -5.36 -15.86 -8.98
CA SER A 110 -6.29 -16.78 -8.32
C SER A 110 -5.47 -17.93 -7.72
N THR A 111 -5.30 -17.91 -6.40
CA THR A 111 -4.50 -18.92 -5.68
C THR A 111 -5.35 -19.70 -4.70
N SER A 112 -4.89 -20.87 -4.24
CA SER A 112 -5.57 -21.56 -3.16
C SER A 112 -5.45 -20.78 -1.85
N ILE A 113 -6.41 -20.96 -0.93
CA ILE A 113 -6.41 -20.29 0.39
C ILE A 113 -5.16 -20.64 1.19
N LYS A 114 -4.59 -21.83 0.98
CA LYS A 114 -3.39 -22.31 1.68
C LYS A 114 -2.08 -21.77 1.11
N SER A 115 -2.09 -21.23 -0.10
CA SER A 115 -0.91 -20.66 -0.72
C SER A 115 -0.58 -19.31 -0.11
N HIS A 116 0.71 -18.99 -0.02
CA HIS A 116 1.21 -17.68 0.43
C HIS A 116 2.00 -17.01 -0.68
N ILE A 117 1.90 -15.69 -0.79
CA ILE A 117 2.73 -14.92 -1.73
C ILE A 117 3.72 -14.12 -0.92
N GLU A 118 4.99 -14.37 -1.19
CA GLU A 118 6.11 -13.61 -0.62
C GLU A 118 6.71 -12.70 -1.71
N VAL A 119 6.80 -11.41 -1.40
CA VAL A 119 7.41 -10.42 -2.28
C VAL A 119 8.79 -10.06 -1.74
N ASN A 120 9.82 -10.33 -2.54
CA ASN A 120 11.19 -9.95 -2.26
C ASN A 120 11.59 -8.76 -3.16
N LEU A 121 11.91 -7.63 -2.56
CA LEU A 121 12.34 -6.40 -3.25
C LEU A 121 13.79 -6.02 -2.91
N GLY A 122 14.56 -6.96 -2.33
CA GLY A 122 15.98 -6.79 -2.03
C GLY A 122 16.85 -6.78 -3.29
N ASN A 123 18.17 -6.61 -3.09
CA ASN A 123 19.15 -6.55 -4.20
C ASN A 123 19.40 -7.90 -4.87
N LYS A 124 18.98 -9.00 -4.27
CA LYS A 124 19.10 -10.37 -4.82
C LYS A 124 17.70 -10.97 -4.92
N ASP A 125 17.45 -11.68 -6.00
CA ASP A 125 16.22 -12.45 -6.23
C ASP A 125 14.94 -11.61 -6.10
N ILE A 126 14.89 -10.48 -6.82
CA ILE A 126 13.70 -9.63 -6.88
C ILE A 126 12.56 -10.39 -7.54
N GLY A 127 11.44 -10.55 -6.85
CA GLY A 127 10.29 -11.26 -7.40
C GLY A 127 9.15 -11.42 -6.40
N ALA A 128 8.06 -11.98 -6.90
CA ALA A 128 6.95 -12.46 -6.11
C ALA A 128 6.88 -13.98 -6.25
N TYR A 129 6.90 -14.68 -5.15
CA TYR A 129 6.98 -16.13 -5.07
C TYR A 129 5.72 -16.71 -4.43
N LEU A 130 5.20 -17.75 -5.03
CA LEU A 130 4.11 -18.55 -4.47
C LEU A 130 4.71 -19.68 -3.62
N THR A 131 4.36 -19.71 -2.35
CA THR A 131 4.82 -20.73 -1.39
C THR A 131 3.67 -21.46 -0.72
#